data_20f213c1b036855a6c189346aee27848
#
_entry.id   20f213c1b036855a6c189346aee27848
#
_cell.length_a   1.000
_cell.length_b   1.000
_cell.length_c   1.000
_cell.angle_alpha   90.00
_cell.angle_beta   90.00
_cell.angle_gamma   90.00
#
_symmetry.space_group_name_H-M   'P 1'
#
loop_
_entity.id
_entity.type
_entity.pdbx_description
1 polymer ?
#
loop_
_entity_poly.entity_id
_entity_poly.type
_entity_poly.pdbx_seq_one_letter_code
_entity_poly.pdbx_strand_id
1 'polypeptide(L)'
;MAWICEVGSRSAADITVCVVGSRSVADLLVCKVESRGIAQGVDGLWCEVASRSVASSRVRFVSSRSSAGLLICYVASRGIAGWTREHPLQGKL
;
A
#
# COMPACT_ATOMS: atom_id res chain seq x y z
N MET A 1 6.53 7.47 3.75
CA MET A 1 5.27 8.25 3.58
C MET A 1 4.40 7.49 2.60
N ALA A 2 3.18 7.19 2.98
CA ALA A 2 2.33 6.34 2.15
C ALA A 2 1.10 7.11 1.64
N TRP A 3 1.35 8.08 0.78
CA TRP A 3 0.32 8.80 0.05
C TRP A 3 0.11 8.08 -1.27
N ILE A 4 -1.02 7.39 -1.39
CA ILE A 4 -1.24 6.39 -2.43
C ILE A 4 -2.23 6.93 -3.46
N CYS A 5 -1.84 6.89 -4.72
CA CYS A 5 -2.73 7.19 -5.84
C CYS A 5 -2.94 5.92 -6.66
N GLU A 6 -4.19 5.50 -6.82
CA GLU A 6 -4.52 4.37 -7.67
C GLU A 6 -4.48 4.77 -9.13
N VAL A 7 -3.83 3.96 -9.96
CA VAL A 7 -3.75 4.18 -11.41
C VAL A 7 -4.23 2.93 -12.14
N GLY A 8 -4.78 3.10 -13.34
CA GLY A 8 -5.34 2.01 -14.12
C GLY A 8 -4.36 1.35 -15.09
N SER A 9 -3.13 1.86 -15.20
CA SER A 9 -2.14 1.39 -16.16
C SER A 9 -0.87 0.94 -15.46
N ARG A 10 -0.33 -0.21 -15.89
CA ARG A 10 0.97 -0.69 -15.37
C ARG A 10 2.10 0.29 -15.63
N SER A 11 2.09 0.96 -16.77
CA SER A 11 3.15 1.89 -17.12
C SER A 11 3.15 3.14 -16.24
N ALA A 12 2.00 3.49 -15.67
CA ALA A 12 1.88 4.63 -14.76
C ALA A 12 2.10 4.24 -13.29
N ALA A 13 2.06 2.94 -12.96
CA ALA A 13 2.18 2.48 -11.58
C ALA A 13 3.63 2.29 -11.16
N ASP A 14 3.94 2.64 -9.91
CA ASP A 14 5.22 2.32 -9.32
C ASP A 14 5.26 0.87 -8.83
N ILE A 15 4.11 0.38 -8.34
CA ILE A 15 3.97 -0.99 -7.84
C ILE A 15 2.61 -1.56 -8.22
N THR A 16 2.55 -2.88 -8.33
CA THR A 16 1.29 -3.62 -8.46
C THR A 16 0.97 -4.28 -7.13
N VAL A 17 -0.28 -4.18 -6.70
CA VAL A 17 -0.73 -4.58 -5.37
C VAL A 17 -1.90 -5.55 -5.50
N CYS A 18 -1.87 -6.65 -4.74
CA CYS A 18 -3.00 -7.56 -4.62
C CYS A 18 -3.50 -7.53 -3.17
N VAL A 19 -4.80 -7.33 -3.00
CA VAL A 19 -5.44 -7.37 -1.69
C VAL A 19 -5.78 -8.82 -1.36
N VAL A 20 -5.32 -9.30 -0.21
CA VAL A 20 -5.59 -10.66 0.26
C VAL A 20 -6.41 -10.62 1.54
N GLY A 21 -7.17 -11.70 1.80
CA GLY A 21 -8.05 -11.77 2.96
C GLY A 21 -7.38 -12.30 4.22
N SER A 22 -6.15 -12.78 4.12
CA SER A 22 -5.44 -13.38 5.24
C SER A 22 -4.20 -12.58 5.62
N ARG A 23 -4.06 -12.24 6.89
CA ARG A 23 -2.90 -11.53 7.40
C ARG A 23 -1.62 -12.34 7.25
N SER A 24 -1.70 -13.65 7.34
CA SER A 24 -0.53 -14.53 7.24
C SER A 24 0.05 -14.57 5.84
N VAL A 25 -0.74 -14.28 4.82
CA VAL A 25 -0.31 -14.26 3.42
C VAL A 25 0.22 -12.89 3.02
N ALA A 26 -0.29 -11.83 3.63
CA ALA A 26 0.06 -10.46 3.27
C ALA A 26 1.50 -10.12 3.65
N ASP A 27 2.15 -9.31 2.80
CA ASP A 27 3.46 -8.74 3.10
C ASP A 27 3.33 -7.51 4.01
N LEU A 28 2.23 -6.77 3.85
CA LEU A 28 1.99 -5.52 4.57
C LEU A 28 0.54 -5.48 5.05
N LEU A 29 0.35 -5.15 6.32
CA LEU A 29 -0.97 -4.88 6.88
C LEU A 29 -1.23 -3.38 6.74
N VAL A 30 -2.30 -3.01 6.04
CA VAL A 30 -2.60 -1.63 5.67
C VAL A 30 -3.83 -1.14 6.41
N CYS A 31 -3.69 -0.01 7.09
CA CYS A 31 -4.83 0.73 7.65
C CYS A 31 -5.00 2.01 6.84
N LYS A 32 -6.19 2.19 6.26
CA LYS A 32 -6.50 3.43 5.52
C LYS A 32 -6.73 4.56 6.50
N VAL A 33 -6.13 5.72 6.22
CA VAL A 33 -6.29 6.93 7.02
C VAL A 33 -6.69 8.09 6.12
N GLU A 34 -7.38 9.09 6.67
CA GLU A 34 -7.86 10.24 5.91
C GLU A 34 -6.88 11.39 5.92
N SER A 35 -5.97 11.43 6.90
CA SER A 35 -5.01 12.52 7.06
C SER A 35 -3.65 12.16 6.51
N ARG A 36 -3.11 13.02 5.65
CA ARG A 36 -1.75 12.85 5.11
C ARG A 36 -0.71 12.88 6.22
N GLY A 37 -0.93 13.68 7.24
CA GLY A 37 -0.01 13.79 8.37
C GLY A 37 0.09 12.49 9.17
N ILE A 38 -1.00 11.75 9.29
CA ILE A 38 -1.01 10.46 9.99
C ILE A 38 -0.25 9.40 9.19
N ALA A 39 -0.36 9.43 7.87
CA ALA A 39 0.30 8.46 6.99
C ALA A 39 1.80 8.73 6.83
N GLN A 40 2.24 9.92 7.18
CA GLN A 40 3.62 10.33 6.94
C GLN A 40 4.61 9.49 7.75
N GLY A 41 5.58 8.92 7.05
CA GLY A 41 6.64 8.13 7.68
C GLY A 41 6.29 6.69 8.02
N VAL A 42 5.06 6.25 7.74
CA VAL A 42 4.61 4.89 8.07
C VAL A 42 4.06 4.20 6.83
N ASP A 43 4.70 3.12 6.40
CA ASP A 43 4.30 2.38 5.19
C ASP A 43 2.93 1.72 5.31
N GLY A 44 2.53 1.31 6.51
CA GLY A 44 1.27 0.62 6.74
C GLY A 44 0.06 1.54 6.87
N LEU A 45 0.25 2.84 6.97
CA LEU A 45 -0.84 3.81 7.03
C LEU A 45 -0.96 4.50 5.68
N TRP A 46 -2.02 4.18 4.95
CA TRP A 46 -2.22 4.65 3.58
C TRP A 46 -3.26 5.76 3.53
N CYS A 47 -2.85 6.92 3.05
CA CYS A 47 -3.74 8.02 2.72
C CYS A 47 -3.93 8.05 1.20
N GLU A 48 -5.15 7.86 0.74
CA GLU A 48 -5.43 7.94 -0.70
C GLU A 48 -5.44 9.40 -1.14
N VAL A 49 -4.77 9.67 -2.26
CA VAL A 49 -4.73 11.00 -2.87
C VAL A 49 -5.16 10.89 -4.33
N ALA A 50 -5.82 11.93 -4.83
CA ALA A 50 -6.33 11.92 -6.20
C ALA A 50 -5.28 12.33 -7.23
N SER A 51 -4.26 13.06 -6.81
CA SER A 51 -3.24 13.59 -7.72
C SER A 51 -1.99 12.73 -7.73
N ARG A 52 -1.56 12.30 -8.92
CA ARG A 52 -0.32 11.53 -9.08
C ARG A 52 0.91 12.33 -8.65
N SER A 53 0.88 13.64 -8.82
CA SER A 53 2.03 14.49 -8.49
C SER A 53 2.23 14.62 -6.97
N VAL A 54 1.20 14.40 -6.19
CA VAL A 54 1.25 14.46 -4.72
C VAL A 54 1.59 13.10 -4.12
N ALA A 55 1.25 12.01 -4.81
CA ALA A 55 1.41 10.66 -4.28
C ALA A 55 2.89 10.30 -4.07
N SER A 56 3.16 9.59 -2.98
CA SER A 56 4.48 8.99 -2.76
C SER A 56 4.62 7.69 -3.54
N SER A 57 3.51 6.99 -3.79
CA SER A 57 3.49 5.78 -4.61
C SER A 57 2.22 5.73 -5.44
N ARG A 58 2.37 5.37 -6.71
CA ARG A 58 1.26 5.12 -7.61
C ARG A 58 1.08 3.63 -7.70
N VAL A 59 -0.12 3.13 -7.39
CA VAL A 59 -0.36 1.69 -7.30
C VAL A 59 -1.43 1.27 -8.31
N ARG A 60 -1.25 0.06 -8.85
CA ARG A 60 -2.27 -0.60 -9.63
C ARG A 60 -2.70 -1.86 -8.88
N PHE A 61 -4.00 -1.96 -8.61
CA PHE A 61 -4.55 -3.15 -7.96
C PHE A 61 -4.77 -4.24 -9.00
N VAL A 62 -4.31 -5.45 -8.68
CA VAL A 62 -4.46 -6.63 -9.53
C VAL A 62 -5.14 -7.73 -8.72
N SER A 63 -5.82 -8.65 -9.41
CA SER A 63 -6.51 -9.76 -8.75
C SER A 63 -5.64 -11.00 -8.58
N SER A 64 -4.52 -11.07 -9.29
CA SER A 64 -3.62 -12.22 -9.25
C SER A 64 -2.42 -11.96 -8.33
N ARG A 65 -2.21 -12.85 -7.38
CA ARG A 65 -1.06 -12.78 -6.48
C ARG A 65 0.26 -12.88 -7.23
N SER A 66 0.31 -13.69 -8.27
CA SER A 66 1.54 -13.90 -9.03
C SER A 66 1.94 -12.66 -9.85
N SER A 67 0.98 -11.80 -10.16
CA SER A 67 1.22 -10.55 -10.90
C SER A 67 1.57 -9.38 -9.98
N ALA A 68 1.32 -9.51 -8.68
CA ALA A 68 1.50 -8.42 -7.73
C ALA A 68 2.94 -8.37 -7.21
N GLY A 69 3.47 -7.16 -7.09
CA GLY A 69 4.75 -6.95 -6.41
C GLY A 69 4.60 -6.82 -4.90
N LEU A 70 3.38 -6.64 -4.41
CA LEU A 70 3.09 -6.46 -2.99
C LEU A 70 1.73 -7.08 -2.66
N LEU A 71 1.68 -7.89 -1.62
CA LEU A 71 0.43 -8.45 -1.09
C LEU A 71 0.06 -7.68 0.17
N ILE A 72 -1.14 -7.11 0.20
CA ILE A 72 -1.61 -6.35 1.36
C ILE A 72 -2.89 -6.94 1.92
N CYS A 73 -3.10 -6.74 3.22
CA CYS A 73 -4.36 -7.04 3.89
C CYS A 73 -4.79 -5.79 4.64
N TYR A 74 -6.03 -5.34 4.41
CA TYR A 74 -6.56 -4.19 5.13
C TYR A 74 -6.91 -4.57 6.56
N VAL A 75 -6.54 -3.69 7.49
CA VAL A 75 -6.85 -3.84 8.91
C VAL A 75 -7.52 -2.57 9.42
N ALA A 76 -8.32 -2.71 10.48
CA ALA A 76 -9.06 -1.58 11.04
C ALA A 76 -8.25 -0.80 12.07
N SER A 77 -7.20 -1.39 12.63
CA SER A 77 -6.42 -0.78 13.69
C SER A 77 -5.07 -0.30 13.17
N ARG A 78 -4.74 0.97 13.48
CA ARG A 78 -3.42 1.51 13.16
C ARG A 78 -2.30 0.80 13.92
N GLY A 79 -2.60 0.30 15.10
CA GLY A 79 -1.60 -0.34 15.95
C GLY A 79 -1.06 -1.65 15.40
N ILE A 80 -1.80 -2.31 14.52
CA ILE A 80 -1.36 -3.56 13.89
C ILE A 80 -0.91 -3.38 12.45
N ALA A 81 -1.05 -2.18 11.89
CA ALA A 81 -0.59 -1.89 10.54
C ALA A 81 0.94 -1.93 10.45
N GLY A 82 1.45 -2.48 9.37
CA GLY A 82 2.88 -2.53 9.15
C GLY A 82 3.31 -3.80 8.43
N TRP A 83 4.62 -3.90 8.20
CA TRP A 83 5.19 -5.05 7.50
C TRP A 83 5.11 -6.32 8.35
N THR A 84 4.74 -7.43 7.73
CA THR A 84 4.70 -8.73 8.38
C THR A 84 6.01 -9.48 8.22
N ARG A 85 6.83 -9.08 7.26
CA ARG A 85 8.12 -9.69 6.92
C ARG A 85 8.99 -8.66 6.23
N GLU A 86 10.27 -8.97 6.05
CA GLU A 86 11.17 -8.13 5.28
C GLU A 86 10.74 -8.09 3.82
N HIS A 87 10.85 -6.93 3.20
CA HIS A 87 10.43 -6.71 1.82
C HIS A 87 11.27 -5.60 1.18
N PRO A 88 11.60 -5.71 -0.12
CA PRO A 88 12.38 -4.67 -0.79
C PRO A 88 11.75 -3.27 -0.80
N LEU A 89 10.42 -3.19 -0.67
CA LEU A 89 9.70 -1.92 -0.65
C LEU A 89 9.61 -1.28 0.74
N GLN A 90 10.16 -1.91 1.76
CA GLN A 90 10.12 -1.41 3.13
C GLN A 90 10.79 -0.04 3.21
N GLY A 91 10.05 0.95 3.76
CA GLY A 91 10.50 2.32 3.84
C GLY A 91 10.34 3.14 2.57
N LYS A 92 9.77 2.57 1.50
CA LYS A 92 9.70 3.22 0.18
C LYS A 92 8.30 3.63 -0.26
N LEU A 93 7.28 3.41 0.54
CA LEU A 93 5.88 3.74 0.18
C LEU A 93 5.42 5.15 0.60
#